data_fa5df15fbf1163a71527b3e260cce92b
#
_entry.id   fa5df15fbf1163a71527b3e260cce92b
#
_cell.length_a   1.000
_cell.length_b   1.000
_cell.length_c   1.000
_cell.angle_alpha   90.00
_cell.angle_beta   90.00
_cell.angle_gamma   90.00
#
_symmetry.space_group_name_H-M   'P 1'
#
loop_
_entity.id
_entity.type
_entity.pdbx_description
1 polymer ?
#
loop_
_entity_poly.entity_id
_entity_poly.type
_entity_poly.pdbx_seq_one_letter_code
_entity_poly.pdbx_strand_id
1 'polypeptide(L)'
;MINVGAVLSLTGSQAESGQMAKEGYLFCQDWINAKGGVTLRGAGHRLNIDIGDDQSRPSIAAAVTEQLITQNHDTLLLGPSNDATTSRAAPVAEQHQVPMVTNGASSDAIFNNHYHYLFGVLAPHSRQLQGVIDMALAQNPKPASMAILAASDSLSAEVANATVGYAQAKGLNVVYGASYTSGVNDLSGLLGAAAGAGPDLLFEVGHPAESVRTIQQAQQMKIQPKLLAFADGPGTAQFTNDLRAAANYSVGTTQWAPGTRNRTSYFIDSFHYSLAFAVQFGHMPDQYAAAATAACLTLEVAIEQANSTQARWVRDALSVIDLNTFFGEIKFDDRGANTAKPVYVQQVQAGHPVLIWPPEVATARPRYPDPGWAKR
;
A
#
# COMPACT_ATOMS: atom_id res chain seq x y z
N MET A 1 0.84 -3.16 31.86
CA MET A 1 0.29 -3.54 30.56
C MET A 1 -0.03 -2.27 29.81
N ILE A 2 0.18 -2.22 28.50
CA ILE A 2 -0.20 -1.11 27.62
C ILE A 2 -1.29 -1.66 26.71
N ASN A 3 -2.48 -1.08 26.76
CA ASN A 3 -3.59 -1.45 25.89
C ASN A 3 -3.63 -0.51 24.69
N VAL A 4 -3.85 -1.07 23.51
CA VAL A 4 -3.97 -0.37 22.23
C VAL A 4 -5.18 -0.91 21.50
N GLY A 5 -6.11 -0.06 21.14
CA GLY A 5 -7.27 -0.45 20.33
C GLY A 5 -6.88 -0.62 18.86
N ALA A 6 -7.42 -1.60 18.17
CA ALA A 6 -7.22 -1.79 16.74
C ALA A 6 -8.56 -1.95 16.01
N VAL A 7 -8.78 -1.19 14.95
CA VAL A 7 -9.96 -1.28 14.09
C VAL A 7 -9.59 -2.06 12.83
N LEU A 8 -10.26 -3.17 12.55
CA LEU A 8 -9.97 -4.03 11.40
C LEU A 8 -11.24 -4.55 10.74
N SER A 9 -11.20 -4.78 9.45
CA SER A 9 -12.27 -5.43 8.68
C SER A 9 -12.14 -6.96 8.75
N LEU A 10 -12.52 -7.59 9.88
CA LEU A 10 -12.39 -9.04 10.06
C LEU A 10 -13.48 -9.84 9.35
N THR A 11 -14.59 -9.18 9.02
CA THR A 11 -15.71 -9.74 8.26
C THR A 11 -16.11 -8.80 7.11
N GLY A 12 -16.96 -9.27 6.19
CA GLY A 12 -17.40 -8.49 5.03
C GLY A 12 -16.44 -8.58 3.84
N SER A 13 -16.50 -7.61 2.94
CA SER A 13 -15.80 -7.64 1.64
C SER A 13 -14.28 -7.54 1.72
N GLN A 14 -13.74 -7.05 2.84
CA GLN A 14 -12.31 -6.87 3.08
C GLN A 14 -11.76 -7.88 4.13
N ALA A 15 -12.52 -8.95 4.41
CA ALA A 15 -12.17 -9.89 5.48
C ALA A 15 -10.80 -10.55 5.29
N GLU A 16 -10.43 -10.87 4.05
CA GLU A 16 -9.14 -11.50 3.74
C GLU A 16 -7.97 -10.58 4.13
N SER A 17 -7.96 -9.34 3.66
CA SER A 17 -6.93 -8.36 4.00
C SER A 17 -6.95 -7.97 5.48
N GLY A 18 -8.14 -7.92 6.09
CA GLY A 18 -8.31 -7.66 7.52
C GLY A 18 -7.75 -8.77 8.40
N GLN A 19 -7.92 -10.04 8.02
CA GLN A 19 -7.32 -11.17 8.74
C GLN A 19 -5.78 -11.16 8.63
N MET A 20 -5.23 -10.85 7.45
CA MET A 20 -3.79 -10.68 7.28
C MET A 20 -3.24 -9.53 8.14
N ALA A 21 -3.96 -8.41 8.22
CA ALA A 21 -3.59 -7.30 9.09
C ALA A 21 -3.63 -7.67 10.57
N LYS A 22 -4.65 -8.44 11.00
CA LYS A 22 -4.74 -8.98 12.36
C LYS A 22 -3.52 -9.82 12.72
N GLU A 23 -3.12 -10.74 11.85
CA GLU A 23 -1.94 -11.57 12.07
C GLU A 23 -0.67 -10.72 12.14
N GLY A 24 -0.55 -9.68 11.32
CA GLY A 24 0.55 -8.70 11.41
C GLY A 24 0.61 -7.98 12.76
N TYR A 25 -0.52 -7.59 13.33
CA TYR A 25 -0.58 -7.00 14.67
C TYR A 25 -0.24 -8.00 15.76
N LEU A 26 -0.76 -9.23 15.68
CA LEU A 26 -0.44 -10.29 16.65
C LEU A 26 1.05 -10.66 16.59
N PHE A 27 1.63 -10.75 15.39
CA PHE A 27 3.08 -10.96 15.23
C PHE A 27 3.90 -9.88 15.95
N CYS A 28 3.55 -8.62 15.73
CA CYS A 28 4.22 -7.49 16.39
C CYS A 28 4.08 -7.55 17.90
N GLN A 29 2.85 -7.77 18.41
CA GLN A 29 2.58 -7.90 19.84
C GLN A 29 3.41 -9.00 20.48
N ASP A 30 3.45 -10.17 19.87
CA ASP A 30 4.19 -11.32 20.39
C ASP A 30 5.70 -11.07 20.37
N TRP A 31 6.19 -10.46 19.29
CA TRP A 31 7.59 -10.07 19.17
C TRP A 31 8.02 -9.08 20.26
N ILE A 32 7.24 -8.02 20.49
CA ILE A 32 7.49 -7.02 21.53
C ILE A 32 7.46 -7.69 22.91
N ASN A 33 6.44 -8.48 23.18
CA ASN A 33 6.27 -9.15 24.47
C ASN A 33 7.35 -10.18 24.77
N ALA A 34 7.87 -10.88 23.74
CA ALA A 34 8.98 -11.81 23.88
C ALA A 34 10.31 -11.13 24.25
N LYS A 35 10.46 -9.86 23.88
CA LYS A 35 11.64 -9.02 24.26
C LYS A 35 11.52 -8.35 25.61
N GLY A 36 10.47 -8.59 26.36
CA GLY A 36 10.21 -7.99 27.67
C GLY A 36 9.16 -6.87 27.65
N GLY A 37 8.54 -6.59 26.50
CA GLY A 37 7.52 -5.55 26.33
C GLY A 37 8.10 -4.20 25.94
N VAL A 38 7.20 -3.20 25.80
CA VAL A 38 7.53 -1.81 25.49
C VAL A 38 8.28 -1.18 26.67
N THR A 39 9.38 -0.52 26.43
CA THR A 39 10.21 0.09 27.49
C THR A 39 9.68 1.45 27.90
N LEU A 40 9.20 1.57 29.13
CA LEU A 40 8.80 2.84 29.74
C LEU A 40 9.52 3.04 31.07
N ARG A 41 10.17 4.19 31.26
CA ARG A 41 10.86 4.58 32.47
C ARG A 41 11.84 3.50 32.97
N GLY A 42 12.47 2.79 32.01
CA GLY A 42 13.43 1.73 32.28
C GLY A 42 12.81 0.37 32.67
N ALA A 43 11.46 0.22 32.59
CA ALA A 43 10.77 -1.04 32.82
C ALA A 43 10.03 -1.51 31.56
N GLY A 44 10.01 -2.84 31.32
CA GLY A 44 9.24 -3.44 30.24
C GLY A 44 7.75 -3.59 30.59
N HIS A 45 6.90 -3.20 29.68
CA HIS A 45 5.44 -3.28 29.81
C HIS A 45 4.86 -4.10 28.68
N ARG A 46 4.12 -5.17 29.00
CA ARG A 46 3.47 -5.99 27.96
C ARG A 46 2.49 -5.16 27.15
N LEU A 47 2.55 -5.34 25.83
CA LEU A 47 1.57 -4.80 24.89
C LEU A 47 0.38 -5.74 24.79
N ASN A 48 -0.82 -5.20 24.76
CA ASN A 48 -2.08 -5.88 24.46
C ASN A 48 -2.84 -5.09 23.40
N ILE A 49 -3.26 -5.76 22.32
CA ILE A 49 -4.01 -5.15 21.22
C ILE A 49 -5.45 -5.63 21.28
N ASP A 50 -6.37 -4.72 21.55
CA ASP A 50 -7.82 -4.95 21.62
C ASP A 50 -8.41 -4.73 20.22
N ILE A 51 -8.86 -5.80 19.56
CA ILE A 51 -9.27 -5.75 18.15
C ILE A 51 -10.79 -5.67 18.04
N GLY A 52 -11.29 -4.64 17.35
CA GLY A 52 -12.68 -4.45 17.00
C GLY A 52 -12.91 -4.68 15.48
N ASP A 53 -13.98 -5.41 15.13
CA ASP A 53 -14.38 -5.69 13.75
C ASP A 53 -15.29 -4.58 13.19
N ASP A 54 -14.85 -3.89 12.16
CA ASP A 54 -15.64 -2.89 11.44
C ASP A 54 -16.58 -3.46 10.36
N GLN A 55 -16.54 -4.79 10.15
CA GLN A 55 -17.37 -5.53 9.19
C GLN A 55 -17.23 -4.99 7.74
N SER A 56 -16.10 -4.41 7.40
CA SER A 56 -15.85 -3.70 6.13
C SER A 56 -16.83 -2.54 5.87
N ARG A 57 -17.38 -1.95 6.94
CA ARG A 57 -18.40 -0.89 6.87
C ARG A 57 -17.89 0.39 7.53
N PRO A 58 -17.75 1.49 6.77
CA PRO A 58 -17.20 2.74 7.29
C PRO A 58 -17.96 3.30 8.53
N SER A 59 -19.30 3.16 8.55
CA SER A 59 -20.10 3.61 9.71
C SER A 59 -19.85 2.79 10.97
N ILE A 60 -19.54 1.49 10.81
CA ILE A 60 -19.20 0.60 11.94
C ILE A 60 -17.78 0.91 12.41
N ALA A 61 -16.84 1.21 11.52
CA ALA A 61 -15.49 1.61 11.90
C ALA A 61 -15.49 2.82 12.85
N ALA A 62 -16.31 3.84 12.57
CA ALA A 62 -16.49 4.97 13.49
C ALA A 62 -17.03 4.54 14.87
N ALA A 63 -18.05 3.68 14.90
CA ALA A 63 -18.64 3.19 16.14
C ALA A 63 -17.67 2.33 16.96
N VAL A 64 -16.90 1.44 16.29
CA VAL A 64 -15.86 0.63 16.91
C VAL A 64 -14.75 1.52 17.49
N THR A 65 -14.31 2.53 16.73
CA THR A 65 -13.32 3.51 17.22
C THR A 65 -13.82 4.21 18.50
N GLU A 66 -15.04 4.69 18.48
CA GLU A 66 -15.69 5.31 19.66
C GLU A 66 -15.73 4.35 20.85
N GLN A 67 -16.11 3.08 20.63
CA GLN A 67 -16.16 2.05 21.66
C GLN A 67 -14.78 1.77 22.28
N LEU A 68 -13.75 1.58 21.45
CA LEU A 68 -12.39 1.34 21.92
C LEU A 68 -11.90 2.49 22.83
N ILE A 69 -12.19 3.74 22.45
CA ILE A 69 -11.78 4.91 23.23
C ILE A 69 -12.60 5.03 24.53
N THR A 70 -13.94 4.96 24.43
CA THR A 70 -14.81 5.35 25.56
C THR A 70 -15.14 4.22 26.51
N GLN A 71 -15.20 2.98 26.03
CA GLN A 71 -15.56 1.81 26.84
C GLN A 71 -14.35 0.98 27.23
N ASN A 72 -13.42 0.74 26.29
CA ASN A 72 -12.19 0.00 26.59
C ASN A 72 -11.11 0.91 27.19
N HIS A 73 -11.28 2.24 27.09
CA HIS A 73 -10.33 3.25 27.56
C HIS A 73 -8.96 3.19 26.87
N ASP A 74 -8.94 2.78 25.58
CA ASP A 74 -7.73 2.79 24.79
C ASP A 74 -7.33 4.22 24.46
N THR A 75 -6.11 4.59 24.81
CA THR A 75 -5.54 5.93 24.54
C THR A 75 -4.66 5.99 23.31
N LEU A 76 -4.51 4.88 22.62
CA LEU A 76 -3.69 4.67 21.41
C LEU A 76 -4.43 3.74 20.48
N LEU A 77 -4.38 4.01 19.17
CA LEU A 77 -5.11 3.24 18.17
C LEU A 77 -4.21 2.76 17.02
N LEU A 78 -4.53 1.59 16.50
CA LEU A 78 -4.00 0.99 15.27
C LEU A 78 -5.14 0.79 14.25
N GLY A 79 -4.78 0.74 12.97
CA GLY A 79 -5.77 0.64 11.88
C GLY A 79 -6.48 1.99 11.62
N PRO A 80 -7.58 1.97 10.89
CA PRO A 80 -8.16 0.88 10.10
C PRO A 80 -7.30 0.39 8.93
N SER A 81 -7.73 -0.71 8.29
CA SER A 81 -6.96 -1.41 7.25
C SER A 81 -7.30 -1.00 5.82
N ASN A 82 -8.08 0.05 5.61
CA ASN A 82 -8.38 0.61 4.28
C ASN A 82 -8.85 2.07 4.36
N ASP A 83 -8.84 2.76 3.20
CA ASP A 83 -9.21 4.18 3.11
C ASP A 83 -10.65 4.46 3.55
N ALA A 84 -11.60 3.61 3.12
CA ALA A 84 -13.02 3.85 3.37
C ALA A 84 -13.35 3.83 4.87
N THR A 85 -12.82 2.86 5.61
CA THR A 85 -13.01 2.76 7.07
C THR A 85 -12.19 3.81 7.82
N THR A 86 -10.97 4.11 7.37
CA THR A 86 -10.13 5.17 7.96
C THR A 86 -10.79 6.55 7.84
N SER A 87 -11.44 6.84 6.71
CA SER A 87 -12.12 8.13 6.51
C SER A 87 -13.21 8.42 7.55
N ARG A 88 -13.74 7.38 8.21
CA ARG A 88 -14.78 7.51 9.26
C ARG A 88 -14.23 7.31 10.67
N ALA A 89 -13.17 6.56 10.84
CA ALA A 89 -12.51 6.37 12.13
C ALA A 89 -11.65 7.59 12.52
N ALA A 90 -10.93 8.17 11.55
CA ALA A 90 -10.02 9.30 11.81
C ALA A 90 -10.69 10.53 12.46
N PRO A 91 -11.89 11.00 12.02
CA PRO A 91 -12.58 12.09 12.72
C PRO A 91 -12.89 11.80 14.18
N VAL A 92 -13.19 10.54 14.53
CA VAL A 92 -13.46 10.11 15.91
C VAL A 92 -12.18 10.18 16.74
N ALA A 93 -11.08 9.62 16.24
CA ALA A 93 -9.77 9.68 16.87
C ALA A 93 -9.31 11.13 17.08
N GLU A 94 -9.49 12.00 16.09
CA GLU A 94 -9.20 13.44 16.17
C GLU A 94 -10.02 14.14 17.26
N GLN A 95 -11.34 13.89 17.31
CA GLN A 95 -12.24 14.47 18.30
C GLN A 95 -11.83 14.11 19.73
N HIS A 96 -11.42 12.87 19.94
CA HIS A 96 -10.96 12.37 21.26
C HIS A 96 -9.47 12.64 21.52
N GLN A 97 -8.76 13.20 20.57
CA GLN A 97 -7.30 13.45 20.64
C GLN A 97 -6.50 12.16 20.94
N VAL A 98 -6.89 11.05 20.31
CA VAL A 98 -6.23 9.74 20.43
C VAL A 98 -5.43 9.46 19.17
N PRO A 99 -4.09 9.28 19.24
CA PRO A 99 -3.29 8.99 18.07
C PRO A 99 -3.65 7.64 17.47
N MET A 100 -3.81 7.64 16.15
CA MET A 100 -4.19 6.51 15.32
C MET A 100 -3.10 6.28 14.26
N VAL A 101 -2.51 5.08 14.25
CA VAL A 101 -1.55 4.68 13.21
C VAL A 101 -2.23 3.68 12.29
N THR A 102 -2.63 4.13 11.10
CA THR A 102 -3.29 3.27 10.11
C THR A 102 -2.28 2.47 9.29
N ASN A 103 -2.63 1.20 9.05
CA ASN A 103 -1.89 0.31 8.15
C ASN A 103 -2.51 0.21 6.76
N GLY A 104 -3.63 0.91 6.48
CA GLY A 104 -4.38 0.75 5.25
C GLY A 104 -4.79 2.04 4.55
N ALA A 105 -4.62 3.21 5.17
CA ALA A 105 -4.91 4.47 4.50
C ALA A 105 -3.73 4.96 3.67
N SER A 106 -4.01 5.31 2.43
CA SER A 106 -3.07 5.90 1.48
C SER A 106 -3.69 7.00 0.61
N SER A 107 -5.00 7.24 0.67
CA SER A 107 -5.65 8.34 -0.06
C SER A 107 -5.16 9.71 0.46
N ASP A 108 -4.64 10.53 -0.44
CA ASP A 108 -4.23 11.90 -0.13
C ASP A 108 -5.42 12.73 0.38
N ALA A 109 -6.64 12.43 -0.06
CA ALA A 109 -7.85 13.12 0.39
C ALA A 109 -8.10 12.95 1.90
N ILE A 110 -7.70 11.83 2.50
CA ILE A 110 -7.83 11.60 3.94
C ILE A 110 -6.84 12.49 4.69
N PHE A 111 -5.59 12.52 4.28
CA PHE A 111 -4.54 13.31 4.92
C PHE A 111 -4.70 14.81 4.69
N ASN A 112 -5.32 15.23 3.58
CA ASN A 112 -5.65 16.64 3.31
C ASN A 112 -6.71 17.23 4.26
N ASN A 113 -7.34 16.43 5.12
CA ASN A 113 -8.14 16.96 6.23
C ASN A 113 -7.28 17.53 7.37
N HIS A 114 -5.96 17.35 7.34
CA HIS A 114 -5.01 17.84 8.33
C HIS A 114 -5.35 17.40 9.77
N TYR A 115 -5.71 16.11 9.93
CA TYR A 115 -5.88 15.53 11.25
C TYR A 115 -4.53 15.47 11.98
N HIS A 116 -4.53 15.96 13.25
CA HIS A 116 -3.30 15.99 14.05
C HIS A 116 -2.99 14.64 14.71
N TYR A 117 -3.97 13.75 14.77
CA TYR A 117 -3.88 12.46 15.46
C TYR A 117 -3.92 11.26 14.51
N LEU A 118 -3.87 11.48 13.18
CA LEU A 118 -3.82 10.41 12.18
C LEU A 118 -2.42 10.31 11.54
N PHE A 119 -1.88 9.09 11.49
CA PHE A 119 -0.61 8.77 10.87
C PHE A 119 -0.73 7.52 10.00
N GLY A 120 -0.30 7.54 8.74
CA GLY A 120 -0.42 6.42 7.81
C GLY A 120 0.93 5.86 7.40
N VAL A 121 1.17 4.55 7.58
CA VAL A 121 2.47 3.94 7.23
C VAL A 121 2.65 3.66 5.74
N LEU A 122 1.56 3.65 4.94
CA LEU A 122 1.63 3.47 3.50
C LEU A 122 2.11 4.74 2.80
N ALA A 123 2.73 4.57 1.63
CA ALA A 123 2.97 5.70 0.73
C ALA A 123 1.63 6.23 0.19
N PRO A 124 1.47 7.55 0.03
CA PRO A 124 0.26 8.14 -0.57
C PRO A 124 -0.02 7.63 -1.98
N HIS A 125 -1.31 7.56 -2.35
CA HIS A 125 -1.74 7.13 -3.68
C HIS A 125 -1.17 8.00 -4.80
N SER A 126 -0.96 9.30 -4.56
CA SER A 126 -0.29 10.20 -5.52
C SER A 126 1.12 9.75 -5.91
N ARG A 127 1.73 8.84 -5.15
CA ARG A 127 3.06 8.30 -5.43
C ARG A 127 3.05 6.90 -6.04
N GLN A 128 1.88 6.27 -6.16
CA GLN A 128 1.75 4.85 -6.48
C GLN A 128 2.46 4.44 -7.77
N LEU A 129 2.33 5.22 -8.86
CA LEU A 129 2.91 4.89 -10.16
C LEU A 129 4.16 5.69 -10.53
N GLN A 130 4.66 6.56 -9.62
CA GLN A 130 5.87 7.34 -9.87
C GLN A 130 7.09 6.46 -10.15
N GLY A 131 7.28 5.40 -9.38
CA GLY A 131 8.37 4.45 -9.57
C GLY A 131 8.33 3.73 -10.92
N VAL A 132 7.14 3.50 -11.48
CA VAL A 132 6.99 2.93 -12.83
C VAL A 132 7.50 3.89 -13.90
N ILE A 133 7.17 5.18 -13.76
CA ILE A 133 7.66 6.24 -14.66
C ILE A 133 9.18 6.36 -14.56
N ASP A 134 9.73 6.45 -13.34
CA ASP A 134 11.18 6.55 -13.13
C ASP A 134 11.91 5.32 -13.67
N MET A 135 11.38 4.13 -13.44
CA MET A 135 11.91 2.88 -13.99
C MET A 135 11.91 2.90 -15.52
N ALA A 136 10.80 3.30 -16.15
CA ALA A 136 10.67 3.33 -17.60
C ALA A 136 11.63 4.36 -18.23
N LEU A 137 11.78 5.54 -17.63
CA LEU A 137 12.70 6.59 -18.09
C LEU A 137 14.18 6.22 -17.97
N ALA A 138 14.51 5.25 -17.11
CA ALA A 138 15.85 4.67 -16.98
C ALA A 138 16.17 3.60 -18.04
N GLN A 139 15.18 3.20 -18.86
CA GLN A 139 15.38 2.16 -19.88
C GLN A 139 15.90 2.70 -21.22
N ASN A 140 16.36 1.77 -22.06
CA ASN A 140 16.74 2.05 -23.45
C ASN A 140 15.98 1.09 -24.39
N PRO A 141 15.23 1.60 -25.40
CA PRO A 141 15.07 3.03 -25.76
C PRO A 141 14.24 3.79 -24.70
N LYS A 142 14.65 5.03 -24.41
CA LYS A 142 13.91 5.88 -23.47
C LYS A 142 12.51 6.20 -24.04
N PRO A 143 11.43 6.01 -23.26
CA PRO A 143 10.08 6.37 -23.71
C PRO A 143 9.92 7.89 -23.77
N ALA A 144 9.11 8.36 -24.75
CA ALA A 144 8.80 9.77 -24.94
C ALA A 144 7.31 10.10 -24.67
N SER A 145 6.45 9.09 -24.68
CA SER A 145 5.00 9.29 -24.58
C SER A 145 4.31 8.23 -23.74
N MET A 146 3.14 8.60 -23.20
CA MET A 146 2.27 7.68 -22.49
C MET A 146 0.79 7.93 -22.79
N ALA A 147 0.01 6.88 -22.67
CA ALA A 147 -1.45 6.94 -22.56
C ALA A 147 -1.88 6.42 -21.20
N ILE A 148 -3.03 6.90 -20.70
CA ILE A 148 -3.60 6.47 -19.43
C ILE A 148 -5.11 6.27 -19.55
N LEU A 149 -5.58 5.12 -19.07
CA LEU A 149 -6.99 4.79 -18.89
C LEU A 149 -7.26 4.67 -17.41
N ALA A 150 -8.32 5.27 -16.89
CA ALA A 150 -8.61 5.23 -15.46
C ALA A 150 -10.08 4.94 -15.18
N ALA A 151 -10.36 4.14 -14.16
CA ALA A 151 -11.70 4.01 -13.62
C ALA A 151 -12.16 5.35 -13.03
N SER A 152 -13.47 5.62 -13.06
CA SER A 152 -14.04 6.92 -12.68
C SER A 152 -14.32 7.07 -11.18
N ASP A 153 -14.00 6.07 -10.38
CA ASP A 153 -14.06 6.21 -8.91
C ASP A 153 -12.97 7.18 -8.39
N SER A 154 -13.19 7.69 -7.18
CA SER A 154 -12.34 8.74 -6.61
C SER A 154 -10.89 8.32 -6.43
N LEU A 155 -10.65 7.05 -6.07
CA LEU A 155 -9.32 6.51 -5.85
C LEU A 155 -8.54 6.41 -7.16
N SER A 156 -9.12 5.77 -8.17
CA SER A 156 -8.52 5.64 -9.49
C SER A 156 -8.25 7.01 -10.12
N ALA A 157 -9.17 7.97 -9.96
CA ALA A 157 -8.99 9.33 -10.43
C ALA A 157 -7.83 10.05 -9.72
N GLU A 158 -7.66 9.87 -8.39
CA GLU A 158 -6.55 10.43 -7.61
C GLU A 158 -5.21 9.92 -8.14
N VAL A 159 -5.06 8.60 -8.28
CA VAL A 159 -3.84 7.96 -8.80
C VAL A 159 -3.55 8.41 -10.24
N ALA A 160 -4.56 8.44 -11.10
CA ALA A 160 -4.38 8.81 -12.51
C ALA A 160 -3.94 10.28 -12.66
N ASN A 161 -4.60 11.20 -11.95
CA ASN A 161 -4.25 12.62 -12.00
C ASN A 161 -2.82 12.87 -11.49
N ALA A 162 -2.44 12.25 -10.39
CA ALA A 162 -1.08 12.32 -9.86
C ALA A 162 -0.04 11.73 -10.83
N THR A 163 -0.37 10.60 -11.47
CA THR A 163 0.49 9.94 -12.47
C THR A 163 0.71 10.84 -13.69
N VAL A 164 -0.36 11.46 -14.20
CA VAL A 164 -0.27 12.43 -15.32
C VAL A 164 0.60 13.61 -14.95
N GLY A 165 0.36 14.24 -13.80
CA GLY A 165 1.16 15.38 -13.34
C GLY A 165 2.64 15.03 -13.20
N TYR A 166 2.95 13.87 -12.61
CA TYR A 166 4.32 13.40 -12.46
C TYR A 166 5.00 13.09 -13.80
N ALA A 167 4.30 12.43 -14.72
CA ALA A 167 4.80 12.12 -16.06
C ALA A 167 5.17 13.40 -16.83
N GLN A 168 4.29 14.40 -16.82
CA GLN A 168 4.52 15.70 -17.45
C GLN A 168 5.72 16.42 -16.83
N ALA A 169 5.84 16.43 -15.50
CA ALA A 169 6.99 17.00 -14.79
C ALA A 169 8.32 16.31 -15.15
N LYS A 170 8.27 15.02 -15.52
CA LYS A 170 9.43 14.24 -15.99
C LYS A 170 9.68 14.34 -17.51
N GLY A 171 8.86 15.11 -18.22
CA GLY A 171 9.00 15.33 -19.66
C GLY A 171 8.41 14.24 -20.56
N LEU A 172 7.55 13.36 -20.02
CA LEU A 172 6.75 12.43 -20.82
C LEU A 172 5.54 13.17 -21.41
N ASN A 173 5.30 12.97 -22.71
CA ASN A 173 4.11 13.50 -23.36
C ASN A 173 2.91 12.58 -23.13
N VAL A 174 1.85 13.09 -22.49
CA VAL A 174 0.59 12.35 -22.31
C VAL A 174 -0.24 12.52 -23.59
N VAL A 175 -0.19 11.54 -24.48
CA VAL A 175 -0.80 11.60 -25.82
C VAL A 175 -2.28 11.18 -25.81
N TYR A 176 -2.73 10.49 -24.77
CA TYR A 176 -4.14 10.09 -24.61
C TYR A 176 -4.45 9.89 -23.12
N GLY A 177 -5.63 10.34 -22.71
CA GLY A 177 -6.18 10.11 -21.39
C GLY A 177 -7.69 9.95 -21.46
N ALA A 178 -8.22 8.90 -20.83
CA ALA A 178 -9.66 8.67 -20.77
C ALA A 178 -10.07 8.00 -19.46
N SER A 179 -11.31 8.24 -19.03
CA SER A 179 -11.92 7.54 -17.91
C SER A 179 -13.03 6.59 -18.37
N TYR A 180 -13.27 5.56 -17.57
CA TYR A 180 -14.33 4.58 -17.79
C TYR A 180 -15.05 4.27 -16.46
N THR A 181 -16.29 3.80 -16.55
CA THR A 181 -17.05 3.42 -15.35
C THR A 181 -16.46 2.16 -14.73
N SER A 182 -16.18 2.18 -13.41
CA SER A 182 -15.69 1.01 -12.66
C SER A 182 -16.62 -0.19 -12.88
N GLY A 183 -16.04 -1.37 -13.08
CA GLY A 183 -16.76 -2.60 -13.39
C GLY A 183 -17.12 -2.78 -14.88
N VAL A 184 -16.68 -1.88 -15.78
CA VAL A 184 -16.91 -2.01 -17.22
C VAL A 184 -16.37 -3.35 -17.77
N ASN A 185 -17.11 -3.98 -18.65
CA ASN A 185 -16.71 -5.26 -19.26
C ASN A 185 -15.95 -5.10 -20.58
N ASP A 186 -16.13 -3.98 -21.26
CA ASP A 186 -15.51 -3.72 -22.57
C ASP A 186 -14.73 -2.40 -22.56
N LEU A 187 -13.42 -2.51 -22.69
CA LEU A 187 -12.45 -1.41 -22.81
C LEU A 187 -11.92 -1.28 -24.24
N SER A 188 -12.38 -2.11 -25.19
CA SER A 188 -11.78 -2.21 -26.53
C SER A 188 -11.77 -0.87 -27.28
N GLY A 189 -12.85 -0.10 -27.19
CA GLY A 189 -12.93 1.22 -27.81
C GLY A 189 -11.88 2.21 -27.27
N LEU A 190 -11.69 2.23 -25.95
CA LEU A 190 -10.69 3.08 -25.30
C LEU A 190 -9.26 2.60 -25.57
N LEU A 191 -9.04 1.29 -25.53
CA LEU A 191 -7.76 0.69 -25.87
C LEU A 191 -7.37 0.97 -27.33
N GLY A 192 -8.34 0.87 -28.26
CA GLY A 192 -8.13 1.22 -29.66
C GLY A 192 -7.75 2.69 -29.87
N ALA A 193 -8.45 3.60 -29.18
CA ALA A 193 -8.17 5.03 -29.24
C ALA A 193 -6.78 5.35 -28.62
N ALA A 194 -6.47 4.76 -27.47
CA ALA A 194 -5.16 4.89 -26.85
C ALA A 194 -4.04 4.39 -27.76
N ALA A 195 -4.19 3.20 -28.37
CA ALA A 195 -3.22 2.65 -29.30
C ALA A 195 -3.06 3.51 -30.58
N GLY A 196 -4.17 4.08 -31.10
CA GLY A 196 -4.15 5.00 -32.22
C GLY A 196 -3.35 6.29 -31.99
N ALA A 197 -3.20 6.71 -30.73
CA ALA A 197 -2.35 7.82 -30.34
C ALA A 197 -0.83 7.47 -30.29
N GLY A 198 -0.46 6.19 -30.44
CA GLY A 198 0.91 5.71 -30.53
C GLY A 198 1.75 5.91 -29.26
N PRO A 199 1.28 5.58 -28.07
CA PRO A 199 2.04 5.76 -26.86
C PRO A 199 3.16 4.73 -26.72
N ASP A 200 4.29 5.15 -26.17
CA ASP A 200 5.35 4.24 -25.74
C ASP A 200 4.92 3.40 -24.51
N LEU A 201 4.22 4.03 -23.59
CA LEU A 201 3.75 3.41 -22.34
C LEU A 201 2.23 3.49 -22.28
N LEU A 202 1.57 2.42 -21.84
CA LEU A 202 0.14 2.40 -21.58
C LEU A 202 -0.10 2.06 -20.10
N PHE A 203 -0.76 2.98 -19.40
CA PHE A 203 -1.17 2.82 -18.01
C PHE A 203 -2.68 2.53 -17.93
N GLU A 204 -3.02 1.59 -17.09
CA GLU A 204 -4.40 1.35 -16.67
C GLU A 204 -4.48 1.51 -15.15
N VAL A 205 -5.39 2.36 -14.70
CA VAL A 205 -5.61 2.73 -13.30
C VAL A 205 -7.05 2.37 -12.93
N GLY A 206 -7.22 1.14 -12.52
CA GLY A 206 -8.49 0.57 -12.08
C GLY A 206 -8.26 -0.52 -11.07
N HIS A 207 -9.19 -1.46 -11.00
CA HIS A 207 -9.17 -2.57 -10.06
C HIS A 207 -8.71 -3.87 -10.73
N PRO A 208 -8.41 -4.96 -9.99
CA PRO A 208 -7.84 -6.18 -10.56
C PRO A 208 -8.64 -6.77 -11.73
N ALA A 209 -9.98 -6.65 -11.71
CA ALA A 209 -10.83 -7.19 -12.78
C ALA A 209 -10.66 -6.41 -14.09
N GLU A 210 -10.53 -5.08 -14.03
CA GLU A 210 -10.28 -4.25 -15.22
C GLU A 210 -8.88 -4.47 -15.76
N SER A 211 -7.90 -4.66 -14.90
CA SER A 211 -6.52 -4.97 -15.31
C SER A 211 -6.45 -6.29 -16.07
N VAL A 212 -7.18 -7.33 -15.62
CA VAL A 212 -7.31 -8.61 -16.36
C VAL A 212 -7.96 -8.38 -17.72
N ARG A 213 -9.08 -7.63 -17.79
CA ARG A 213 -9.77 -7.34 -19.06
C ARG A 213 -8.90 -6.54 -20.02
N THR A 214 -8.17 -5.57 -19.51
CA THR A 214 -7.22 -4.77 -20.31
C THR A 214 -6.19 -5.65 -21.00
N ILE A 215 -5.59 -6.61 -20.30
CA ILE A 215 -4.63 -7.56 -20.91
C ILE A 215 -5.32 -8.43 -21.96
N GLN A 216 -6.49 -9.01 -21.65
CA GLN A 216 -7.21 -9.89 -22.57
C GLN A 216 -7.59 -9.15 -23.88
N GLN A 217 -8.13 -7.94 -23.76
CA GLN A 217 -8.57 -7.15 -24.91
C GLN A 217 -7.37 -6.58 -25.69
N ALA A 218 -6.33 -6.10 -25.01
CA ALA A 218 -5.11 -5.66 -25.66
C ALA A 218 -4.44 -6.79 -26.47
N GLN A 219 -4.44 -8.03 -25.94
CA GLN A 219 -3.94 -9.22 -26.66
C GLN A 219 -4.80 -9.52 -27.89
N GLN A 220 -6.13 -9.55 -27.78
CA GLN A 220 -7.05 -9.78 -28.89
C GLN A 220 -6.86 -8.74 -30.02
N MET A 221 -6.70 -7.46 -29.63
CA MET A 221 -6.49 -6.33 -30.55
C MET A 221 -5.04 -6.19 -31.02
N LYS A 222 -4.12 -7.00 -30.51
CA LYS A 222 -2.66 -6.93 -30.80
C LYS A 222 -2.05 -5.58 -30.43
N ILE A 223 -2.60 -4.91 -29.41
CA ILE A 223 -2.07 -3.65 -28.90
C ILE A 223 -0.82 -3.94 -28.07
N GLN A 224 0.30 -3.32 -28.44
CA GLN A 224 1.60 -3.65 -27.87
C GLN A 224 2.47 -2.40 -27.70
N PRO A 225 2.26 -1.63 -26.63
CA PRO A 225 3.18 -0.58 -26.23
C PRO A 225 4.50 -1.17 -25.73
N LYS A 226 5.52 -0.34 -25.53
CA LYS A 226 6.79 -0.80 -24.94
C LYS A 226 6.63 -1.27 -23.49
N LEU A 227 5.56 -0.86 -22.80
CA LEU A 227 5.23 -1.25 -21.43
C LEU A 227 3.73 -1.10 -21.18
N LEU A 228 3.14 -2.12 -20.55
CA LEU A 228 1.81 -2.10 -19.96
C LEU A 228 1.93 -2.04 -18.45
N ALA A 229 1.43 -0.98 -17.85
CA ALA A 229 1.50 -0.73 -16.41
C ALA A 229 0.12 -0.59 -15.79
N PHE A 230 -0.02 -1.08 -14.57
CA PHE A 230 -1.29 -1.18 -13.85
C PHE A 230 -1.12 -0.61 -12.43
N ALA A 231 -2.13 0.09 -11.97
CA ALA A 231 -2.19 0.51 -10.57
C ALA A 231 -2.41 -0.69 -9.63
N ASP A 232 -3.19 -1.66 -10.08
CA ASP A 232 -3.48 -2.89 -9.34
C ASP A 232 -3.44 -4.12 -10.29
N GLY A 233 -3.46 -5.32 -9.76
CA GLY A 233 -3.52 -6.57 -10.52
C GLY A 233 -2.20 -7.36 -10.54
N PRO A 234 -1.11 -6.92 -11.19
CA PRO A 234 0.09 -7.74 -11.45
C PRO A 234 0.75 -8.39 -10.22
N GLY A 235 0.51 -7.85 -9.02
CA GLY A 235 0.97 -8.42 -7.75
C GLY A 235 0.10 -9.53 -7.19
N THR A 236 -1.08 -9.76 -7.73
CA THR A 236 -2.05 -10.70 -7.18
C THR A 236 -1.96 -12.08 -7.82
N ALA A 237 -2.23 -13.13 -7.03
CA ALA A 237 -2.31 -14.50 -7.52
C ALA A 237 -3.45 -14.64 -8.55
N GLN A 238 -4.59 -13.96 -8.33
CA GLN A 238 -5.70 -13.98 -9.26
C GLN A 238 -5.29 -13.51 -10.64
N PHE A 239 -4.59 -12.36 -10.77
CA PHE A 239 -4.13 -11.81 -12.05
C PHE A 239 -3.28 -12.83 -12.83
N THR A 240 -2.32 -13.47 -12.17
CA THR A 240 -1.45 -14.46 -12.80
C THR A 240 -2.17 -15.77 -13.14
N ASN A 241 -3.13 -16.20 -12.29
CA ASN A 241 -3.92 -17.41 -12.54
C ASN A 241 -4.90 -17.23 -13.71
N ASP A 242 -5.57 -16.09 -13.80
CA ASP A 242 -6.55 -15.80 -14.85
C ASP A 242 -5.89 -15.58 -16.22
N LEU A 243 -4.75 -14.92 -16.23
CA LEU A 243 -4.05 -14.55 -17.47
C LEU A 243 -2.96 -15.53 -17.89
N ARG A 244 -2.43 -16.32 -16.97
CA ARG A 244 -1.34 -17.28 -17.24
C ARG A 244 -0.17 -16.61 -17.96
N ALA A 245 0.22 -17.13 -19.13
CA ALA A 245 1.32 -16.58 -19.92
C ALA A 245 1.08 -15.12 -20.36
N ALA A 246 -0.19 -14.71 -20.58
CA ALA A 246 -0.52 -13.34 -20.97
C ALA A 246 -0.22 -12.31 -19.86
N ALA A 247 -0.10 -12.73 -18.60
CA ALA A 247 0.30 -11.86 -17.50
C ALA A 247 1.77 -11.40 -17.60
N ASN A 248 2.64 -12.17 -18.26
CA ASN A 248 4.07 -11.87 -18.32
C ASN A 248 4.32 -10.46 -18.88
N TYR A 249 5.33 -9.82 -18.33
CA TYR A 249 5.80 -8.46 -18.63
C TYR A 249 4.85 -7.33 -18.25
N SER A 250 3.66 -7.64 -17.71
CA SER A 250 2.80 -6.62 -17.06
C SER A 250 3.50 -6.07 -15.83
N VAL A 251 3.46 -4.74 -15.70
CA VAL A 251 4.11 -4.00 -14.59
C VAL A 251 3.06 -3.50 -13.62
N GLY A 252 3.31 -3.64 -12.35
CA GLY A 252 2.48 -3.09 -11.27
C GLY A 252 3.32 -2.60 -10.12
N THR A 253 2.66 -2.21 -9.05
CA THR A 253 3.33 -1.70 -7.85
C THR A 253 2.96 -2.51 -6.61
N THR A 254 3.77 -2.40 -5.57
CA THR A 254 3.48 -2.96 -4.25
C THR A 254 4.10 -2.08 -3.17
N GLN A 255 3.43 -2.01 -2.04
CA GLN A 255 3.95 -1.32 -0.85
C GLN A 255 5.05 -2.14 -0.17
N TRP A 256 5.02 -3.48 -0.31
CA TRP A 256 6.00 -4.39 0.26
C TRP A 256 5.93 -5.77 -0.41
N ALA A 257 7.06 -6.45 -0.41
CA ALA A 257 7.15 -7.87 -0.78
C ALA A 257 8.26 -8.54 0.03
N PRO A 258 8.22 -9.87 0.24
CA PRO A 258 9.24 -10.61 0.99
C PRO A 258 10.68 -10.42 0.48
N GLY A 259 10.83 -10.11 -0.80
CA GLY A 259 12.12 -9.85 -1.46
C GLY A 259 12.69 -8.45 -1.26
N THR A 260 11.96 -7.52 -0.61
CA THR A 260 12.47 -6.18 -0.36
C THR A 260 13.69 -6.23 0.56
N ARG A 261 14.77 -5.52 0.20
CA ARG A 261 16.02 -5.48 0.96
C ARG A 261 16.19 -4.14 1.65
N ASN A 262 15.17 -3.73 2.39
CA ASN A 262 15.22 -2.47 3.14
C ASN A 262 16.29 -2.58 4.24
N ARG A 263 17.07 -1.51 4.40
CA ARG A 263 17.93 -1.39 5.58
C ARG A 263 17.04 -1.14 6.79
N THR A 264 17.19 -1.95 7.81
CA THR A 264 16.45 -1.77 9.05
C THR A 264 17.37 -1.24 10.13
N SER A 265 16.93 -0.24 10.88
CA SER A 265 17.59 0.24 12.12
C SER A 265 16.90 -0.31 13.37
N TYR A 266 15.73 -0.84 13.19
CA TYR A 266 14.87 -1.38 14.23
C TYR A 266 14.08 -2.57 13.70
N PHE A 267 14.09 -3.69 14.38
CA PHE A 267 13.47 -4.93 13.97
C PHE A 267 14.31 -5.76 12.97
N ILE A 268 13.80 -6.93 12.54
CA ILE A 268 14.45 -7.83 11.56
C ILE A 268 14.17 -7.36 10.12
N ASP A 269 14.94 -7.87 9.15
CA ASP A 269 14.71 -7.58 7.73
C ASP A 269 13.51 -8.33 7.16
N SER A 270 13.10 -7.97 5.92
CA SER A 270 11.92 -8.54 5.25
C SER A 270 11.98 -10.07 5.07
N PHE A 271 13.16 -10.62 4.82
CA PHE A 271 13.33 -12.06 4.63
C PHE A 271 13.12 -12.82 5.95
N HIS A 272 13.80 -12.39 7.03
CA HIS A 272 13.64 -13.00 8.34
C HIS A 272 12.24 -12.79 8.92
N TYR A 273 11.63 -11.62 8.67
CA TYR A 273 10.23 -11.37 9.01
C TYR A 273 9.32 -12.39 8.33
N SER A 274 9.48 -12.60 7.01
CA SER A 274 8.64 -13.53 6.25
C SER A 274 8.75 -14.97 6.77
N LEU A 275 9.97 -15.41 7.09
CA LEU A 275 10.18 -16.75 7.66
C LEU A 275 9.59 -16.89 9.07
N ALA A 276 9.82 -15.90 9.94
CA ALA A 276 9.28 -15.92 11.30
C ALA A 276 7.74 -15.89 11.31
N PHE A 277 7.15 -15.07 10.44
CA PHE A 277 5.70 -15.01 10.25
C PHE A 277 5.14 -16.36 9.76
N ALA A 278 5.79 -16.96 8.75
CA ALA A 278 5.37 -18.25 8.22
C ALA A 278 5.49 -19.38 9.27
N VAL A 279 6.48 -19.33 10.15
CA VAL A 279 6.59 -20.28 11.28
C VAL A 279 5.42 -20.11 12.25
N GLN A 280 5.00 -18.87 12.52
CA GLN A 280 3.94 -18.58 13.49
C GLN A 280 2.53 -18.89 12.94
N PHE A 281 2.26 -18.54 11.67
CA PHE A 281 0.91 -18.60 11.10
C PHE A 281 0.72 -19.69 10.03
N GLY A 282 1.77 -20.37 9.59
CA GLY A 282 1.70 -21.46 8.61
C GLY A 282 1.63 -21.03 7.14
N HIS A 283 1.72 -19.72 6.85
CA HIS A 283 1.74 -19.16 5.50
C HIS A 283 2.60 -17.88 5.44
N MET A 284 2.99 -17.47 4.23
CA MET A 284 3.78 -16.27 4.03
C MET A 284 2.94 -15.00 4.28
N PRO A 285 3.54 -13.94 4.84
CA PRO A 285 2.87 -12.65 4.97
C PRO A 285 2.71 -11.98 3.59
N ASP A 286 1.67 -11.19 3.48
CA ASP A 286 1.47 -10.25 2.37
C ASP A 286 1.78 -8.81 2.79
N GLN A 287 1.48 -7.85 1.90
CA GLN A 287 1.67 -6.43 2.20
C GLN A 287 0.76 -5.92 3.33
N TYR A 288 -0.41 -6.52 3.56
CA TYR A 288 -1.34 -6.09 4.61
C TYR A 288 -0.83 -6.50 5.99
N ALA A 289 -0.34 -7.73 6.12
CA ALA A 289 0.33 -8.19 7.34
C ALA A 289 1.59 -7.37 7.63
N ALA A 290 2.41 -7.11 6.61
CA ALA A 290 3.63 -6.32 6.75
C ALA A 290 3.35 -4.87 7.17
N ALA A 291 2.33 -4.23 6.58
CA ALA A 291 1.93 -2.87 6.94
C ALA A 291 1.39 -2.79 8.38
N ALA A 292 0.60 -3.78 8.81
CA ALA A 292 0.09 -3.85 10.18
C ALA A 292 1.23 -4.02 11.19
N THR A 293 2.17 -4.94 10.93
CA THR A 293 3.37 -5.09 11.76
C THR A 293 4.16 -3.78 11.84
N ALA A 294 4.35 -3.09 10.69
CA ALA A 294 5.06 -1.82 10.65
C ALA A 294 4.34 -0.70 11.43
N ALA A 295 3.01 -0.63 11.35
CA ALA A 295 2.21 0.35 12.11
C ALA A 295 2.35 0.12 13.63
N CYS A 296 2.29 -1.14 14.07
CA CYS A 296 2.46 -1.51 15.46
C CYS A 296 3.88 -1.18 15.97
N LEU A 297 4.93 -1.51 15.22
CA LEU A 297 6.32 -1.15 15.56
C LEU A 297 6.52 0.37 15.61
N THR A 298 5.87 1.11 14.70
CA THR A 298 5.91 2.58 14.68
C THR A 298 5.32 3.16 15.96
N LEU A 299 4.17 2.62 16.39
CA LEU A 299 3.53 3.03 17.63
C LEU A 299 4.38 2.66 18.86
N GLU A 300 4.97 1.46 18.89
CA GLU A 300 5.89 1.05 19.96
C GLU A 300 7.06 2.05 20.10
N VAL A 301 7.75 2.34 19.00
CA VAL A 301 8.88 3.28 19.01
C VAL A 301 8.44 4.67 19.48
N ALA A 302 7.26 5.13 19.06
CA ALA A 302 6.71 6.42 19.50
C ALA A 302 6.41 6.45 21.00
N ILE A 303 5.89 5.35 21.58
CA ILE A 303 5.65 5.21 23.02
C ILE A 303 6.98 5.27 23.79
N GLU A 304 8.00 4.55 23.30
CA GLU A 304 9.33 4.54 23.94
C GLU A 304 10.02 5.91 23.85
N GLN A 305 9.97 6.59 22.70
CA GLN A 305 10.51 7.94 22.51
C GLN A 305 9.80 8.98 23.39
N ALA A 306 8.47 8.88 23.47
CA ALA A 306 7.66 9.71 24.37
C ALA A 306 7.92 9.38 25.86
N ASN A 307 8.44 8.19 26.14
CA ASN A 307 8.55 7.61 27.49
C ASN A 307 7.24 7.72 28.28
N SER A 308 6.11 7.56 27.58
CA SER A 308 4.75 7.81 28.06
C SER A 308 3.71 7.10 27.19
N THR A 309 2.56 6.74 27.79
CA THR A 309 1.36 6.29 27.07
C THR A 309 0.31 7.40 26.94
N GLN A 310 0.62 8.62 27.39
CA GLN A 310 -0.32 9.74 27.21
C GLN A 310 -0.43 10.12 25.74
N ALA A 311 -1.64 10.15 25.22
CA ALA A 311 -1.97 10.38 23.81
C ALA A 311 -1.20 11.56 23.20
N ARG A 312 -1.15 12.70 23.87
CA ARG A 312 -0.46 13.90 23.39
C ARG A 312 1.04 13.65 23.15
N TRP A 313 1.72 13.02 24.11
CA TRP A 313 3.17 12.81 24.00
C TRP A 313 3.52 11.77 22.93
N VAL A 314 2.68 10.72 22.79
CA VAL A 314 2.85 9.73 21.73
C VAL A 314 2.57 10.36 20.36
N ARG A 315 1.56 11.21 20.24
CA ARG A 315 1.28 11.97 19.02
C ARG A 315 2.47 12.87 18.63
N ASP A 316 3.05 13.58 19.60
CA ASP A 316 4.21 14.45 19.36
C ASP A 316 5.43 13.62 18.90
N ALA A 317 5.67 12.43 19.48
CA ALA A 317 6.71 11.52 19.05
C ALA A 317 6.45 10.99 17.62
N LEU A 318 5.21 10.60 17.29
CA LEU A 318 4.83 10.16 15.94
C LEU A 318 5.11 11.25 14.90
N SER A 319 4.81 12.52 15.21
CA SER A 319 4.97 13.63 14.27
C SER A 319 6.42 13.90 13.84
N VAL A 320 7.39 13.40 14.58
CA VAL A 320 8.83 13.59 14.31
C VAL A 320 9.57 12.28 14.05
N ILE A 321 8.85 11.17 13.96
CA ILE A 321 9.46 9.85 13.77
C ILE A 321 10.22 9.77 12.45
N ASP A 322 11.39 9.14 12.48
CA ASP A 322 12.23 8.83 11.32
C ASP A 322 12.79 7.42 11.55
N LEU A 323 12.13 6.42 10.98
CA LEU A 323 12.36 5.02 11.30
C LEU A 323 12.55 4.19 10.04
N ASN A 324 13.70 3.52 9.92
CA ASN A 324 13.94 2.55 8.87
C ASN A 324 13.53 1.15 9.33
N THR A 325 12.49 0.60 8.72
CA THR A 325 11.94 -0.73 9.02
C THR A 325 12.10 -1.71 7.85
N PHE A 326 11.81 -2.97 8.10
CA PHE A 326 11.69 -3.98 7.04
C PHE A 326 10.63 -3.60 5.98
N PHE A 327 9.62 -2.81 6.37
CA PHE A 327 8.56 -2.31 5.49
C PHE A 327 9.02 -1.14 4.61
N GLY A 328 10.09 -0.45 5.00
CA GLY A 328 10.67 0.73 4.37
C GLY A 328 10.79 1.87 5.37
N GLU A 329 11.10 3.05 4.87
CA GLU A 329 11.20 4.26 5.66
C GLU A 329 9.81 4.73 6.12
N ILE A 330 9.69 5.08 7.39
CA ILE A 330 8.50 5.65 7.99
C ILE A 330 8.87 7.03 8.54
N LYS A 331 8.35 8.05 7.86
CA LYS A 331 8.52 9.45 8.21
C LYS A 331 7.33 10.23 7.73
N PHE A 332 6.61 10.80 8.66
CA PHE A 332 5.37 11.50 8.37
C PHE A 332 5.63 12.97 7.99
N ASP A 333 4.86 13.47 7.06
CA ASP A 333 4.75 14.92 6.81
C ASP A 333 3.81 15.58 7.85
N ASP A 334 3.59 16.88 7.71
CA ASP A 334 2.72 17.68 8.60
C ASP A 334 1.24 17.27 8.58
N ARG A 335 0.84 16.45 7.62
CA ARG A 335 -0.51 15.87 7.49
C ARG A 335 -0.61 14.45 8.07
N GLY A 336 0.51 13.87 8.52
CA GLY A 336 0.57 12.48 8.97
C GLY A 336 0.72 11.44 7.86
N ALA A 337 0.97 11.85 6.61
CA ALA A 337 1.19 10.94 5.49
C ALA A 337 2.67 10.51 5.39
N ASN A 338 2.93 9.23 5.11
CA ASN A 338 4.29 8.73 4.94
C ASN A 338 4.83 9.03 3.53
N THR A 339 5.37 10.22 3.34
CA THR A 339 5.94 10.64 2.05
C THR A 339 7.36 10.11 1.81
N ALA A 340 8.02 9.55 2.80
CA ALA A 340 9.35 8.94 2.67
C ALA A 340 9.30 7.48 2.17
N LYS A 341 8.17 6.81 2.35
CA LYS A 341 7.96 5.41 1.96
C LYS A 341 8.16 5.19 0.47
N PRO A 342 9.10 4.32 0.04
CA PRO A 342 9.20 3.92 -1.36
C PRO A 342 8.03 3.03 -1.76
N VAL A 343 7.53 3.20 -2.98
CA VAL A 343 6.63 2.25 -3.65
C VAL A 343 7.48 1.42 -4.61
N TYR A 344 7.41 0.11 -4.48
CA TYR A 344 8.21 -0.80 -5.27
C TYR A 344 7.51 -1.14 -6.57
N VAL A 345 8.28 -1.29 -7.66
CA VAL A 345 7.75 -1.74 -8.95
C VAL A 345 8.04 -3.21 -9.12
N GLN A 346 7.03 -3.94 -9.51
CA GLN A 346 7.10 -5.35 -9.82
C GLN A 346 6.69 -5.61 -11.26
N GLN A 347 7.22 -6.67 -11.84
CA GLN A 347 6.85 -7.15 -13.16
C GLN A 347 6.56 -8.64 -13.09
N VAL A 348 5.53 -9.10 -13.77
CA VAL A 348 5.31 -10.53 -13.91
C VAL A 348 6.36 -11.11 -14.86
N GLN A 349 7.20 -12.01 -14.38
CA GLN A 349 8.19 -12.73 -15.16
C GLN A 349 8.09 -14.23 -14.86
N ALA A 350 8.00 -15.05 -15.91
CA ALA A 350 7.80 -16.50 -15.78
C ALA A 350 6.60 -16.87 -14.89
N GLY A 351 5.51 -16.10 -14.97
CA GLY A 351 4.26 -16.32 -14.21
C GLY A 351 4.26 -15.82 -12.77
N HIS A 352 5.34 -15.17 -12.31
CA HIS A 352 5.45 -14.67 -10.94
C HIS A 352 5.82 -13.19 -10.89
N PRO A 353 5.27 -12.39 -9.95
CA PRO A 353 5.71 -11.03 -9.73
C PRO A 353 7.13 -11.03 -9.13
N VAL A 354 8.03 -10.25 -9.72
CA VAL A 354 9.39 -10.02 -9.25
C VAL A 354 9.65 -8.53 -9.12
N LEU A 355 10.43 -8.12 -8.12
CA LEU A 355 10.78 -6.71 -7.92
C LEU A 355 11.81 -6.29 -8.98
N ILE A 356 11.51 -5.18 -9.67
CA ILE A 356 12.37 -4.65 -10.73
C ILE A 356 12.84 -3.21 -10.47
N TRP A 357 12.27 -2.51 -9.48
CA TRP A 357 12.62 -1.13 -9.13
C TRP A 357 12.22 -0.77 -7.69
N PRO A 358 12.97 0.09 -6.99
CA PRO A 358 14.26 0.70 -7.42
C PRO A 358 15.40 -0.34 -7.48
N PRO A 359 16.55 -0.01 -8.14
CA PRO A 359 17.64 -0.97 -8.35
C PRO A 359 18.19 -1.63 -7.09
N GLU A 360 18.16 -0.90 -5.96
CA GLU A 360 18.71 -1.34 -4.66
C GLU A 360 17.96 -2.54 -4.07
N VAL A 361 16.68 -2.70 -4.43
CA VAL A 361 15.81 -3.80 -3.95
C VAL A 361 15.39 -4.75 -5.06
N ALA A 362 15.75 -4.46 -6.30
CA ALA A 362 15.36 -5.28 -7.44
C ALA A 362 15.91 -6.71 -7.33
N THR A 363 15.04 -7.69 -7.54
CA THR A 363 15.40 -9.12 -7.60
C THR A 363 15.57 -9.62 -9.03
N ALA A 364 15.11 -8.83 -10.02
CA ALA A 364 15.24 -9.09 -11.43
C ALA A 364 15.44 -7.79 -12.23
N ARG A 365 15.94 -7.90 -13.45
CA ARG A 365 16.01 -6.76 -14.38
C ARG A 365 14.65 -6.55 -15.05
N PRO A 366 14.24 -5.29 -15.31
CA PRO A 366 13.07 -5.02 -16.14
C PRO A 366 13.19 -5.68 -17.50
N ARG A 367 12.13 -6.32 -17.96
CA ARG A 367 11.99 -6.78 -19.35
C ARG A 367 11.31 -5.66 -20.13
N TYR A 368 12.14 -4.85 -20.78
CA TYR A 368 11.74 -3.66 -21.54
C TYR A 368 12.62 -3.51 -22.80
N PRO A 369 12.06 -3.16 -23.97
CA PRO A 369 10.61 -3.08 -24.21
C PRO A 369 9.96 -4.45 -24.09
N ASP A 370 8.61 -4.46 -23.90
CA ASP A 370 7.80 -5.68 -23.91
C ASP A 370 8.10 -6.48 -25.20
N PRO A 371 8.53 -7.75 -25.11
CA PRO A 371 8.94 -8.52 -26.28
C PRO A 371 7.76 -8.95 -27.19
N GLY A 372 6.52 -8.71 -26.76
CA GLY A 372 5.31 -8.95 -27.52
C GLY A 372 4.56 -10.22 -27.16
N TRP A 373 3.29 -10.23 -27.53
CA TRP A 373 2.33 -11.29 -27.18
C TRP A 373 2.79 -12.71 -27.54
N ALA A 374 3.53 -12.87 -28.64
CA ALA A 374 4.07 -14.18 -29.07
C ALA A 374 5.19 -14.72 -28.17
N LYS A 375 5.74 -13.88 -27.27
CA LYS A 375 6.86 -14.24 -26.38
C LYS A 375 6.48 -14.20 -24.90
N ARG A 376 5.21 -13.99 -24.61
CA ARG A 376 4.66 -14.03 -23.24
C ARG A 376 4.44 -15.42 -22.70
#